data_dc6087fec89897a1356f59961ba77595
#
_entry.id   dc6087fec89897a1356f59961ba77595
#
_cell.length_a   1.000
_cell.length_b   1.000
_cell.length_c   1.000
_cell.angle_alpha   90.00
_cell.angle_beta   90.00
_cell.angle_gamma   90.00
#
_symmetry.space_group_name_H-M   'P 1'
#
loop_
_entity.id
_entity.type
_entity.pdbx_description
1 polymer ?
#
loop_
_entity_poly.entity_id
_entity_poly.type
_entity_poly.pdbx_seq_one_letter_code
_entity_poly.pdbx_strand_id
1 'polypeptide(L)'
;MGTAALTIGLPQSNSATAQGSYSYTGVASCAGSTCHGRTEGNGAVVRQDEIATWQSPTAVSGAHSRAYTVLAGRRGQQIAASLGWENATSRSECLGCHSTNVAASDQGPRFHASDGVGCESCHGAAAGWISTHYKVGGTHEANLANGLVPLEQPQTRAKVCLDCHYGSAEAGQFVTHAMMAAGHPRITFELDLFSAFQQHHDIDGDYVDRKGMIDSVQLWAVGQAEAVARATDLFSRPDLATEGVFPEFYFFDCHSCHRPITDGPDRRLTFETNPQRPIPFGQPPFNDENIIMLDAVSQALAPTRAEAFRSASRGFHDAMDQGRPQVEAAANALRSEAAQLSSALAARSYGGNDAFEVIAIIGGRTTNPRFTDYTGSAQAVMAVDTLLNALVRQGRITVGAAAGIRADINRAYQAVRSPESYNPGQFRSALGNAVGAIGRLR
;
A
#
# COMPACT_ATOMS: atom_id res chain seq x y z
N MET A 1 -32.47 -23.14 -41.69
CA MET A 1 -32.93 -22.36 -40.53
C MET A 1 -31.68 -22.12 -39.69
N GLY A 2 -31.08 -20.98 -39.85
CA GLY A 2 -29.86 -20.62 -39.13
C GLY A 2 -30.20 -19.83 -37.91
N THR A 3 -29.75 -20.28 -36.76
CA THR A 3 -29.82 -19.56 -35.46
C THR A 3 -28.64 -18.61 -35.35
N ALA A 4 -28.90 -17.32 -35.42
CA ALA A 4 -27.90 -16.28 -35.14
C ALA A 4 -27.74 -16.14 -33.61
N ALA A 5 -26.56 -16.37 -33.11
CA ALA A 5 -26.18 -16.08 -31.73
C ALA A 5 -25.91 -14.57 -31.59
N LEU A 6 -26.71 -13.90 -30.78
CA LEU A 6 -26.57 -12.49 -30.45
C LEU A 6 -25.53 -12.38 -29.32
N THR A 7 -24.31 -11.98 -29.66
CA THR A 7 -23.28 -11.61 -28.65
C THR A 7 -23.58 -10.21 -28.15
N ILE A 8 -24.08 -10.12 -26.92
CA ILE A 8 -24.22 -8.85 -26.21
C ILE A 8 -22.82 -8.49 -25.66
N GLY A 9 -22.17 -7.57 -26.36
CA GLY A 9 -20.95 -6.93 -25.87
C GLY A 9 -21.30 -6.01 -24.72
N LEU A 10 -20.82 -6.33 -23.52
CA LEU A 10 -20.83 -5.39 -22.39
C LEU A 10 -19.94 -4.21 -22.73
N PRO A 11 -20.36 -2.96 -22.49
CA PRO A 11 -19.48 -1.81 -22.69
C PRO A 11 -18.35 -1.89 -21.66
N GLN A 12 -17.12 -2.04 -22.15
CA GLN A 12 -15.94 -1.75 -21.34
C GLN A 12 -15.98 -0.27 -21.04
N SER A 13 -16.24 0.06 -19.78
CA SER A 13 -16.04 1.42 -19.27
C SER A 13 -14.54 1.70 -19.20
N ASN A 14 -13.95 2.07 -20.33
CA ASN A 14 -12.68 2.77 -20.35
C ASN A 14 -12.94 4.18 -19.79
N SER A 15 -12.96 4.31 -18.48
CA SER A 15 -12.79 5.58 -17.80
C SER A 15 -11.29 5.87 -17.66
N ALA A 16 -10.57 5.83 -18.77
CA ALA A 16 -9.44 6.71 -18.95
C ALA A 16 -10.06 8.07 -19.25
N THR A 17 -10.38 8.85 -18.22
CA THR A 17 -10.47 10.31 -18.39
C THR A 17 -9.17 10.71 -19.05
N ALA A 18 -9.26 11.24 -20.27
CA ALA A 18 -8.17 11.99 -20.88
C ALA A 18 -7.82 13.11 -19.89
N GLN A 19 -6.86 12.85 -18.99
CA GLN A 19 -6.15 13.89 -18.29
C GLN A 19 -5.46 14.67 -19.41
N GLY A 20 -6.04 15.82 -19.75
CA GLY A 20 -5.34 16.80 -20.55
C GLY A 20 -3.98 16.98 -19.88
N SER A 21 -2.90 17.02 -20.65
CA SER A 21 -1.54 17.15 -20.14
C SER A 21 -1.39 18.53 -19.48
N TYR A 22 -1.80 18.61 -18.21
CA TYR A 22 -1.59 19.79 -17.40
C TYR A 22 -0.19 19.75 -16.81
N SER A 23 0.45 20.92 -16.71
CA SER A 23 1.76 20.99 -16.08
C SER A 23 1.66 20.96 -14.55
N TYR A 24 2.72 20.45 -13.93
CA TYR A 24 2.93 20.45 -12.48
C TYR A 24 3.54 21.77 -12.05
N THR A 25 2.81 22.52 -11.26
CA THR A 25 3.17 23.92 -10.94
C THR A 25 4.25 24.04 -9.86
N GLY A 26 4.50 22.97 -9.10
CA GLY A 26 5.45 22.90 -7.99
C GLY A 26 4.87 23.39 -6.65
N VAL A 27 5.46 22.91 -5.55
CA VAL A 27 5.00 23.13 -4.17
C VAL A 27 4.86 24.64 -3.84
N ALA A 28 5.77 25.46 -4.34
CA ALA A 28 5.73 26.91 -4.13
C ALA A 28 4.44 27.59 -4.64
N SER A 29 3.72 26.96 -5.56
CA SER A 29 2.44 27.46 -6.04
C SER A 29 1.29 27.29 -5.04
N CYS A 30 1.44 26.38 -4.09
CA CYS A 30 0.48 26.10 -3.01
C CYS A 30 0.85 26.84 -1.71
N ALA A 31 2.11 27.27 -1.55
CA ALA A 31 2.72 27.72 -0.29
C ALA A 31 2.44 29.20 0.07
N GLY A 32 1.53 29.88 -0.62
CA GLY A 32 1.17 31.26 -0.26
C GLY A 32 0.58 31.35 1.15
N SER A 33 0.87 32.44 1.88
CA SER A 33 0.37 32.67 3.25
C SER A 33 -1.15 32.85 3.35
N THR A 34 -1.82 33.07 2.24
CA THR A 34 -3.30 33.10 2.13
C THR A 34 -3.87 31.80 1.57
N CYS A 35 -3.00 30.82 1.29
CA CYS A 35 -3.34 29.50 0.77
C CYS A 35 -2.97 28.43 1.83
N HIS A 36 -1.98 27.56 1.56
CA HIS A 36 -1.61 26.45 2.42
C HIS A 36 -0.31 26.68 3.22
N GLY A 37 0.29 27.89 3.13
CA GLY A 37 1.56 28.25 3.77
C GLY A 37 1.41 29.19 4.97
N ARG A 38 0.32 29.14 5.71
CA ARG A 38 0.17 29.89 6.97
C ARG A 38 1.07 29.33 8.04
N THR A 39 1.51 30.17 8.97
CA THR A 39 2.32 29.75 10.11
C THR A 39 1.47 29.04 11.17
N GLU A 40 0.18 29.39 11.24
CA GLU A 40 -0.79 28.78 12.18
C GLU A 40 -2.08 28.48 11.42
N GLY A 41 -2.61 27.27 11.64
CA GLY A 41 -3.88 26.86 11.06
C GLY A 41 -5.04 27.63 11.67
N ASN A 42 -5.80 28.35 10.85
CA ASN A 42 -6.98 29.06 11.30
C ASN A 42 -8.05 29.20 10.22
N GLY A 43 -7.97 28.43 9.17
CA GLY A 43 -8.99 28.36 8.13
C GLY A 43 -10.28 27.77 8.71
N ALA A 44 -11.44 28.35 8.35
CA ALA A 44 -12.75 27.86 8.82
C ALA A 44 -13.16 26.55 8.11
N VAL A 45 -12.61 26.28 6.94
CA VAL A 45 -12.94 25.11 6.08
C VAL A 45 -11.71 24.24 5.84
N VAL A 46 -10.53 24.85 5.80
CA VAL A 46 -9.23 24.17 5.66
C VAL A 46 -8.25 24.83 6.61
N ARG A 47 -7.26 24.07 7.08
CA ARG A 47 -6.28 24.57 8.06
C ARG A 47 -5.44 25.72 7.49
N GLN A 48 -5.06 25.65 6.22
CA GLN A 48 -4.17 26.58 5.52
C GLN A 48 -2.72 26.60 6.03
N ASP A 49 -2.34 25.62 6.88
CA ASP A 49 -0.97 25.38 7.37
C ASP A 49 -0.43 24.02 6.95
N GLU A 50 -1.01 23.41 5.92
CA GLU A 50 -0.67 22.08 5.42
C GLU A 50 0.80 21.97 5.03
N ILE A 51 1.39 23.05 4.49
CA ILE A 51 2.82 23.11 4.18
C ILE A 51 3.68 22.91 5.44
N ALA A 52 3.31 23.52 6.57
CA ALA A 52 4.06 23.37 7.81
C ALA A 52 4.04 21.91 8.30
N THR A 53 2.91 21.23 8.16
CA THR A 53 2.77 19.80 8.48
C THR A 53 3.60 18.93 7.54
N TRP A 54 3.50 19.16 6.22
CA TRP A 54 4.23 18.43 5.20
C TRP A 54 5.75 18.65 5.25
N GLN A 55 6.21 19.85 5.64
CA GLN A 55 7.64 20.17 5.79
C GLN A 55 8.20 19.88 7.19
N SER A 56 7.44 19.27 8.09
CA SER A 56 7.93 18.97 9.44
C SER A 56 9.26 18.23 9.39
N PRO A 57 10.33 18.76 10.02
CA PRO A 57 11.66 18.16 9.94
C PRO A 57 11.79 16.84 10.71
N THR A 58 10.91 16.59 11.67
CA THR A 58 11.00 15.45 12.60
C THR A 58 9.77 14.57 12.60
N ALA A 59 8.58 15.09 12.27
CA ALA A 59 7.36 14.31 12.24
C ALA A 59 7.32 13.35 11.05
N VAL A 60 6.58 12.26 11.18
CA VAL A 60 6.35 11.29 10.10
C VAL A 60 5.63 11.94 8.92
N SER A 61 4.70 12.88 9.18
CA SER A 61 3.99 13.65 8.15
C SER A 61 4.91 14.40 7.20
N GLY A 62 6.12 14.80 7.64
CA GLY A 62 7.12 15.44 6.81
C GLY A 62 8.03 14.49 6.02
N ALA A 63 7.77 13.18 6.03
CA ALA A 63 8.63 12.21 5.35
C ALA A 63 8.70 12.45 3.83
N HIS A 64 7.60 12.80 3.20
CA HIS A 64 7.52 13.06 1.76
C HIS A 64 8.32 14.29 1.32
N SER A 65 8.32 15.37 2.08
CA SER A 65 9.15 16.55 1.77
C SER A 65 10.65 16.26 1.88
N ARG A 66 11.01 15.29 2.70
CA ARG A 66 12.42 14.87 2.89
C ARG A 66 12.86 13.75 1.96
N ALA A 67 11.95 13.23 1.13
CA ALA A 67 12.21 12.07 0.28
C ALA A 67 13.40 12.29 -0.66
N TYR A 68 13.53 13.47 -1.26
CA TYR A 68 14.71 13.81 -2.07
C TYR A 68 15.98 13.96 -1.24
N THR A 69 15.88 14.60 -0.08
CA THR A 69 17.05 14.89 0.77
C THR A 69 17.77 13.63 1.24
N VAL A 70 17.02 12.53 1.49
CA VAL A 70 17.64 11.27 1.91
C VAL A 70 18.55 10.65 0.83
N LEU A 71 18.33 10.97 -0.45
CA LEU A 71 19.18 10.53 -1.55
C LEU A 71 20.58 11.15 -1.48
N ALA A 72 20.67 12.42 -1.06
CA ALA A 72 21.95 13.11 -0.85
C ALA A 72 22.67 12.63 0.42
N GLY A 73 21.99 11.96 1.31
CA GLY A 73 22.54 11.43 2.56
C GLY A 73 23.48 10.23 2.33
N ARG A 74 24.25 9.90 3.37
CA ARG A 74 25.27 8.84 3.31
C ARG A 74 24.71 7.51 2.77
N ARG A 75 23.53 7.08 3.21
CA ARG A 75 22.91 5.83 2.75
C ARG A 75 22.56 5.87 1.26
N GLY A 76 21.95 6.95 0.78
CA GLY A 76 21.62 7.12 -0.63
C GLY A 76 22.85 7.06 -1.53
N GLN A 77 23.93 7.73 -1.13
CA GLN A 77 25.20 7.71 -1.87
C GLN A 77 25.88 6.33 -1.82
N GLN A 78 25.80 5.60 -0.71
CA GLN A 78 26.32 4.24 -0.61
C GLN A 78 25.55 3.27 -1.52
N ILE A 79 24.23 3.37 -1.58
CA ILE A 79 23.42 2.57 -2.49
C ILE A 79 23.79 2.86 -3.96
N ALA A 80 23.87 4.14 -4.34
CA ALA A 80 24.28 4.53 -5.67
C ALA A 80 25.67 3.95 -6.03
N ALA A 81 26.66 4.11 -5.16
CA ALA A 81 28.01 3.59 -5.36
C ALA A 81 28.01 2.05 -5.50
N SER A 82 27.23 1.32 -4.67
CA SER A 82 27.13 -0.13 -4.73
C SER A 82 26.49 -0.64 -6.04
N LEU A 83 25.66 0.18 -6.67
CA LEU A 83 25.02 -0.11 -7.96
C LEU A 83 25.83 0.44 -9.16
N GLY A 84 27.01 1.01 -8.92
CA GLY A 84 27.82 1.62 -9.97
C GLY A 84 27.25 2.93 -10.52
N TRP A 85 26.39 3.60 -9.78
CA TRP A 85 25.80 4.88 -10.16
C TRP A 85 26.61 6.04 -9.56
N GLU A 86 26.76 7.11 -10.33
CA GLU A 86 27.52 8.28 -9.91
C GLU A 86 26.82 9.00 -8.73
N ASN A 87 25.49 9.15 -8.79
CA ASN A 87 24.75 9.96 -7.84
C ASN A 87 23.27 9.51 -7.75
N ALA A 88 22.77 9.27 -6.55
CA ALA A 88 21.37 8.92 -6.33
C ALA A 88 20.38 10.05 -6.67
N THR A 89 20.79 11.31 -6.49
CA THR A 89 19.93 12.49 -6.73
C THR A 89 19.67 12.82 -8.20
N SER A 90 20.34 12.12 -9.13
CA SER A 90 20.15 12.28 -10.58
C SER A 90 19.62 11.03 -11.26
N ARG A 91 19.39 9.93 -10.52
CA ARG A 91 18.90 8.68 -11.09
C ARG A 91 17.39 8.64 -11.14
N SER A 92 16.84 8.33 -12.32
CA SER A 92 15.41 8.13 -12.50
C SER A 92 14.88 7.03 -11.57
N GLU A 93 15.65 5.95 -11.36
CA GLU A 93 15.33 4.83 -10.50
C GLU A 93 15.20 5.21 -9.02
N CYS A 94 15.75 6.35 -8.62
CA CYS A 94 15.57 6.92 -7.29
C CYS A 94 14.46 7.98 -7.31
N LEU A 95 14.52 8.90 -8.27
CA LEU A 95 13.63 10.05 -8.36
C LEU A 95 12.17 9.66 -8.59
N GLY A 96 11.90 8.52 -9.23
CA GLY A 96 10.55 8.02 -9.47
C GLY A 96 9.70 7.87 -8.20
N CYS A 97 10.35 7.61 -7.04
CA CYS A 97 9.69 7.51 -5.73
C CYS A 97 10.11 8.61 -4.75
N HIS A 98 11.30 9.20 -4.92
CA HIS A 98 11.84 10.20 -4.00
C HIS A 98 11.65 11.65 -4.45
N SER A 99 10.91 11.86 -5.52
CA SER A 99 10.49 13.15 -6.05
C SER A 99 9.08 13.02 -6.64
N THR A 100 8.45 14.15 -6.97
CA THR A 100 7.28 14.11 -7.86
C THR A 100 7.73 13.64 -9.24
N ASN A 101 7.29 12.44 -9.66
CA ASN A 101 7.73 11.80 -10.91
C ASN A 101 7.02 12.45 -12.11
N VAL A 102 7.70 13.37 -12.77
CA VAL A 102 7.11 14.20 -13.83
C VAL A 102 8.10 14.36 -14.99
N ALA A 103 7.62 14.12 -16.21
CA ALA A 103 8.39 14.38 -17.40
C ALA A 103 8.80 15.88 -17.51
N ALA A 104 9.98 16.15 -18.03
CA ALA A 104 10.50 17.52 -18.10
C ALA A 104 9.56 18.48 -18.89
N SER A 105 8.82 17.96 -19.87
CA SER A 105 7.81 18.70 -20.65
C SER A 105 6.64 19.19 -19.81
N ASP A 106 6.34 18.52 -18.71
CA ASP A 106 5.16 18.77 -17.87
C ASP A 106 5.51 19.54 -16.60
N GLN A 107 6.80 19.89 -16.42
CA GLN A 107 7.28 20.69 -15.29
C GLN A 107 7.02 22.17 -15.52
N GLY A 108 6.26 22.77 -14.62
CA GLY A 108 6.03 24.21 -14.61
C GLY A 108 7.24 24.99 -14.03
N PRO A 109 7.24 26.32 -14.12
CA PRO A 109 8.40 27.15 -13.79
C PRO A 109 8.78 27.18 -12.29
N ARG A 110 7.94 26.67 -11.41
CA ARG A 110 8.20 26.55 -9.96
C ARG A 110 8.34 25.11 -9.50
N PHE A 111 8.42 24.18 -10.45
CA PHE A 111 8.65 22.77 -10.14
C PHE A 111 10.13 22.56 -9.76
N HIS A 112 10.35 21.89 -8.64
CA HIS A 112 11.68 21.47 -8.20
C HIS A 112 11.65 20.02 -7.73
N ALA A 113 12.43 19.14 -8.35
CA ALA A 113 12.57 17.76 -7.91
C ALA A 113 13.04 17.66 -6.45
N SER A 114 13.83 18.64 -6.00
CA SER A 114 14.33 18.74 -4.62
C SER A 114 13.26 18.99 -3.56
N ASP A 115 12.04 19.35 -3.94
CA ASP A 115 10.90 19.45 -3.02
C ASP A 115 10.48 18.07 -2.50
N GLY A 116 11.02 16.99 -3.06
CA GLY A 116 10.64 15.63 -2.73
C GLY A 116 9.30 15.22 -3.33
N VAL A 117 8.54 14.39 -2.62
CA VAL A 117 7.17 14.01 -3.03
C VAL A 117 6.23 15.16 -2.64
N GLY A 118 5.96 16.04 -3.62
CA GLY A 118 5.18 17.25 -3.42
C GLY A 118 3.66 17.03 -3.44
N CYS A 119 2.92 18.13 -3.27
CA CYS A 119 1.45 18.11 -3.21
C CYS A 119 0.82 17.45 -4.43
N GLU A 120 1.34 17.77 -5.61
CA GLU A 120 0.82 17.32 -6.89
C GLU A 120 1.07 15.84 -7.19
N SER A 121 1.97 15.17 -6.44
CA SER A 121 2.13 13.70 -6.52
C SER A 121 0.86 12.95 -6.08
N CYS A 122 0.09 13.56 -5.19
CA CYS A 122 -1.17 13.00 -4.69
C CYS A 122 -2.39 13.71 -5.26
N HIS A 123 -2.33 15.06 -5.39
CA HIS A 123 -3.47 15.87 -5.80
C HIS A 123 -3.59 16.07 -7.33
N GLY A 124 -2.61 15.58 -8.11
CA GLY A 124 -2.57 15.75 -9.57
C GLY A 124 -2.04 17.11 -10.00
N ALA A 125 -1.79 17.25 -11.31
CA ALA A 125 -1.18 18.44 -11.93
C ALA A 125 -2.03 19.70 -11.70
N ALA A 126 -1.55 20.62 -10.88
CA ALA A 126 -2.35 21.73 -10.36
C ALA A 126 -2.68 22.79 -11.42
N ALA A 127 -1.93 22.90 -12.52
CA ALA A 127 -2.24 23.86 -13.58
C ALA A 127 -3.66 23.71 -14.14
N GLY A 128 -4.24 22.50 -14.09
CA GLY A 128 -5.59 22.25 -14.55
C GLY A 128 -6.67 22.79 -13.62
N TRP A 129 -6.50 22.62 -12.32
CA TRP A 129 -7.57 22.84 -11.34
C TRP A 129 -7.30 24.00 -10.36
N ILE A 130 -6.08 24.53 -10.26
CA ILE A 130 -5.75 25.52 -9.24
C ILE A 130 -6.62 26.80 -9.36
N SER A 131 -6.94 27.24 -10.56
CA SER A 131 -7.74 28.45 -10.77
C SER A 131 -9.22 28.28 -10.35
N THR A 132 -9.75 27.06 -10.42
CA THR A 132 -11.11 26.74 -9.96
C THR A 132 -11.14 26.44 -8.47
N HIS A 133 -10.03 25.96 -7.91
CA HIS A 133 -9.91 25.57 -6.52
C HIS A 133 -10.11 26.73 -5.53
N TYR A 134 -9.54 27.90 -5.80
CA TYR A 134 -9.67 29.08 -4.91
C TYR A 134 -10.77 30.05 -5.36
N LYS A 135 -11.46 29.77 -6.45
CA LYS A 135 -12.51 30.65 -6.98
C LYS A 135 -13.74 30.65 -6.07
N VAL A 136 -14.27 31.82 -5.78
CA VAL A 136 -15.56 31.96 -5.06
C VAL A 136 -16.65 31.22 -5.85
N GLY A 137 -17.36 30.29 -5.18
CA GLY A 137 -18.35 29.42 -5.82
C GLY A 137 -17.76 28.25 -6.63
N GLY A 138 -16.44 28.00 -6.53
CA GLY A 138 -15.82 26.78 -7.04
C GLY A 138 -16.33 25.55 -6.30
N THR A 139 -16.51 24.45 -7.04
CA THR A 139 -16.96 23.18 -6.46
C THR A 139 -15.89 22.08 -6.56
N HIS A 140 -16.00 21.08 -5.70
CA HIS A 140 -15.12 19.90 -5.75
C HIS A 140 -15.22 19.20 -7.10
N GLU A 141 -16.42 19.03 -7.63
CA GLU A 141 -16.68 18.39 -8.93
C GLU A 141 -16.01 19.16 -10.09
N ALA A 142 -16.01 20.49 -10.03
CA ALA A 142 -15.31 21.31 -11.04
C ALA A 142 -13.79 21.10 -10.97
N ASN A 143 -13.23 20.93 -9.76
CA ASN A 143 -11.81 20.63 -9.60
C ASN A 143 -11.47 19.23 -10.10
N LEU A 144 -12.31 18.23 -9.81
CA LEU A 144 -12.14 16.86 -10.33
C LEU A 144 -12.20 16.84 -11.87
N ALA A 145 -13.14 17.57 -12.47
CA ALA A 145 -13.25 17.68 -13.92
C ALA A 145 -12.00 18.33 -14.58
N ASN A 146 -11.24 19.11 -13.80
CA ASN A 146 -10.01 19.76 -14.23
C ASN A 146 -8.73 19.01 -13.80
N GLY A 147 -8.84 17.80 -13.30
CA GLY A 147 -7.70 16.92 -13.02
C GLY A 147 -7.25 16.85 -11.55
N LEU A 148 -8.03 17.40 -10.60
CA LEU A 148 -7.82 17.09 -9.19
C LEU A 148 -8.08 15.60 -8.93
N VAL A 149 -7.19 14.93 -8.24
CA VAL A 149 -7.31 13.48 -7.93
C VAL A 149 -8.27 13.27 -6.76
N PRO A 150 -9.32 12.42 -6.89
CA PRO A 150 -10.31 12.15 -5.85
C PRO A 150 -9.75 11.21 -4.76
N LEU A 151 -8.92 11.73 -3.88
CA LEU A 151 -8.28 10.94 -2.79
C LEU A 151 -9.26 10.50 -1.70
N GLU A 152 -10.47 11.03 -1.66
CA GLU A 152 -11.57 10.53 -0.84
C GLU A 152 -12.06 9.14 -1.28
N GLN A 153 -11.77 8.73 -2.51
CA GLN A 153 -12.05 7.39 -3.01
C GLN A 153 -10.93 6.43 -2.59
N PRO A 154 -11.19 5.41 -1.77
CA PRO A 154 -10.17 4.52 -1.23
C PRO A 154 -9.31 3.83 -2.31
N GLN A 155 -9.93 3.42 -3.43
CA GLN A 155 -9.23 2.78 -4.55
C GLN A 155 -8.26 3.74 -5.25
N THR A 156 -8.67 4.98 -5.49
CA THR A 156 -7.82 6.01 -6.09
C THR A 156 -6.64 6.34 -5.18
N ARG A 157 -6.92 6.54 -3.87
CA ARG A 157 -5.86 6.77 -2.88
C ARG A 157 -4.87 5.62 -2.84
N ALA A 158 -5.36 4.36 -2.82
CA ALA A 158 -4.50 3.18 -2.83
C ALA A 158 -3.57 3.16 -4.03
N LYS A 159 -4.08 3.41 -5.24
CA LYS A 159 -3.28 3.43 -6.47
C LYS A 159 -2.17 4.47 -6.43
N VAL A 160 -2.50 5.70 -6.02
CA VAL A 160 -1.52 6.79 -5.87
C VAL A 160 -0.40 6.40 -4.88
N CYS A 161 -0.76 5.87 -3.73
CA CYS A 161 0.25 5.47 -2.74
C CYS A 161 1.10 4.29 -3.21
N LEU A 162 0.47 3.29 -3.83
CA LEU A 162 1.15 2.08 -4.28
C LEU A 162 2.13 2.33 -5.42
N ASP A 163 2.01 3.41 -6.20
CA ASP A 163 2.96 3.74 -7.27
C ASP A 163 4.40 3.81 -6.74
N CYS A 164 4.59 4.30 -5.51
CA CYS A 164 5.89 4.35 -4.85
C CYS A 164 6.03 3.32 -3.72
N HIS A 165 4.95 3.05 -2.96
CA HIS A 165 5.00 2.17 -1.78
C HIS A 165 4.84 0.67 -2.10
N TYR A 166 4.69 0.32 -3.35
CA TYR A 166 4.83 -1.05 -3.88
C TYR A 166 5.66 -1.05 -5.16
N GLY A 167 5.45 -0.06 -5.98
CA GLY A 167 6.01 0.13 -7.30
C GLY A 167 4.94 0.20 -8.38
N SER A 168 5.35 0.68 -9.55
CA SER A 168 4.52 0.75 -10.75
C SER A 168 5.33 0.35 -11.99
N ALA A 169 4.67 0.29 -13.15
CA ALA A 169 5.34 0.08 -14.43
C ALA A 169 5.96 1.36 -15.00
N GLU A 170 5.76 2.50 -14.33
CA GLU A 170 6.36 3.76 -14.75
C GLU A 170 7.87 3.77 -14.47
N ALA A 171 8.60 4.46 -15.32
CA ALA A 171 10.06 4.51 -15.21
C ALA A 171 10.51 5.03 -13.83
N GLY A 172 11.38 4.27 -13.17
CA GLY A 172 11.95 4.60 -11.88
C GLY A 172 11.04 4.33 -10.68
N GLN A 173 9.87 3.74 -10.86
CA GLN A 173 8.95 3.43 -9.76
C GLN A 173 8.92 1.94 -9.39
N PHE A 174 10.07 1.28 -9.41
CA PHE A 174 10.20 -0.10 -8.96
C PHE A 174 11.52 -0.33 -8.23
N VAL A 175 11.46 -0.88 -7.02
CA VAL A 175 12.63 -1.24 -6.21
C VAL A 175 13.00 -2.68 -6.50
N THR A 176 14.16 -2.92 -7.11
CA THR A 176 14.66 -4.26 -7.40
C THR A 176 15.34 -4.90 -6.19
N HIS A 177 15.47 -6.23 -6.22
CA HIS A 177 16.28 -6.94 -5.21
C HIS A 177 17.73 -6.47 -5.19
N ALA A 178 18.32 -6.10 -6.33
CA ALA A 178 19.66 -5.52 -6.40
C ALA A 178 19.75 -4.20 -5.62
N MET A 179 18.74 -3.33 -5.70
CA MET A 179 18.68 -2.09 -4.90
C MET A 179 18.56 -2.39 -3.40
N MET A 180 17.78 -3.40 -3.02
CA MET A 180 17.72 -3.84 -1.61
C MET A 180 19.04 -4.42 -1.14
N ALA A 181 19.73 -5.23 -1.96
CA ALA A 181 21.06 -5.75 -1.66
C ALA A 181 22.11 -4.65 -1.52
N ALA A 182 21.96 -3.55 -2.26
CA ALA A 182 22.81 -2.35 -2.13
C ALA A 182 22.51 -1.53 -0.87
N GLY A 183 21.43 -1.85 -0.13
CA GLY A 183 21.07 -1.23 1.14
C GLY A 183 19.77 -0.44 1.16
N HIS A 184 18.98 -0.46 0.09
CA HIS A 184 17.62 0.12 0.13
C HIS A 184 16.75 -0.69 1.10
N PRO A 185 16.00 -0.05 2.01
CA PRO A 185 15.12 -0.78 2.91
C PRO A 185 14.01 -1.47 2.11
N ARG A 186 13.53 -2.62 2.62
CA ARG A 186 12.29 -3.20 2.11
C ARG A 186 11.14 -2.20 2.28
N ILE A 187 10.33 -2.09 1.25
CA ILE A 187 9.11 -1.30 1.32
C ILE A 187 8.04 -2.15 2.04
N THR A 188 7.51 -1.62 3.14
CA THR A 188 6.39 -2.20 3.86
C THR A 188 5.30 -1.14 3.92
N PHE A 189 4.09 -1.48 3.50
CA PHE A 189 3.01 -0.51 3.35
C PHE A 189 1.67 -1.06 3.80
N GLU A 190 0.87 -0.19 4.40
CA GLU A 190 -0.53 -0.41 4.72
C GLU A 190 -1.28 0.92 4.59
N LEU A 191 -2.38 0.93 3.84
CA LEU A 191 -2.99 2.16 3.35
C LEU A 191 -3.58 3.06 4.45
N ASP A 192 -4.28 2.50 5.46
CA ASP A 192 -4.91 3.30 6.51
C ASP A 192 -3.86 3.91 7.46
N LEU A 193 -2.88 3.09 7.89
CA LEU A 193 -1.80 3.53 8.77
C LEU A 193 -0.97 4.64 8.10
N PHE A 194 -0.58 4.43 6.85
CA PHE A 194 0.22 5.42 6.12
C PHE A 194 -0.59 6.68 5.77
N SER A 195 -1.90 6.55 5.51
CA SER A 195 -2.78 7.70 5.38
C SER A 195 -2.86 8.51 6.67
N ALA A 196 -2.93 7.85 7.83
CA ALA A 196 -2.91 8.52 9.13
C ALA A 196 -1.59 9.24 9.38
N PHE A 197 -0.44 8.67 8.97
CA PHE A 197 0.87 9.33 9.07
C PHE A 197 1.00 10.56 8.18
N GLN A 198 0.30 10.59 7.05
CA GLN A 198 0.32 11.69 6.08
C GLN A 198 -0.84 12.67 6.27
N GLN A 199 -1.65 12.52 7.31
CA GLN A 199 -2.78 13.40 7.53
C GLN A 199 -2.31 14.84 7.80
N HIS A 200 -2.65 15.75 6.89
CA HIS A 200 -2.34 17.17 6.94
C HIS A 200 -3.59 18.04 6.79
N HIS A 201 -4.76 17.43 6.62
CA HIS A 201 -6.07 18.06 6.63
C HIS A 201 -6.86 17.63 7.87
N ASP A 202 -7.74 18.50 8.37
CA ASP A 202 -8.72 18.11 9.38
C ASP A 202 -9.85 17.32 8.70
N ILE A 203 -10.26 16.23 9.35
CA ILE A 203 -11.45 15.46 8.98
C ILE A 203 -12.53 15.85 9.98
N ASP A 204 -13.06 17.05 9.80
CA ASP A 204 -14.12 17.62 10.62
C ASP A 204 -15.51 17.44 9.99
N GLY A 205 -16.55 18.03 10.59
CA GLY A 205 -17.91 17.93 10.08
C GLY A 205 -18.05 18.48 8.68
N ASP A 206 -17.42 19.60 8.35
CA ASP A 206 -17.46 20.23 7.02
C ASP A 206 -16.80 19.32 5.96
N TYR A 207 -15.67 18.67 6.30
CA TYR A 207 -15.05 17.69 5.40
C TYR A 207 -15.99 16.52 5.12
N VAL A 208 -16.58 15.95 6.19
CA VAL A 208 -17.49 14.79 6.10
C VAL A 208 -18.74 15.13 5.30
N ASP A 209 -19.32 16.30 5.50
CA ASP A 209 -20.52 16.76 4.76
C ASP A 209 -20.25 16.91 3.25
N ARG A 210 -19.05 17.31 2.88
CA ARG A 210 -18.68 17.53 1.46
C ARG A 210 -18.13 16.30 0.76
N LYS A 211 -17.45 15.40 1.47
CA LYS A 211 -16.67 14.30 0.88
C LYS A 211 -17.02 12.93 1.42
N GLY A 212 -17.88 12.86 2.44
CA GLY A 212 -18.16 11.63 3.18
C GLY A 212 -17.04 11.24 4.15
N MET A 213 -17.38 10.32 5.03
CA MET A 213 -16.41 9.75 5.96
C MET A 213 -15.73 8.54 5.33
N ILE A 214 -14.41 8.49 5.42
CA ILE A 214 -13.64 7.31 5.05
C ILE A 214 -13.47 6.45 6.30
N ASP A 215 -14.03 5.25 6.27
CA ASP A 215 -13.86 4.28 7.35
C ASP A 215 -12.48 3.61 7.28
N SER A 216 -11.82 3.47 8.42
CA SER A 216 -10.49 2.87 8.51
C SER A 216 -10.45 1.40 8.11
N VAL A 217 -11.49 0.64 8.43
CA VAL A 217 -11.58 -0.77 8.03
C VAL A 217 -11.76 -0.86 6.51
N GLN A 218 -12.57 0.05 5.92
CA GLN A 218 -12.71 0.17 4.46
C GLN A 218 -11.37 0.48 3.81
N LEU A 219 -10.68 1.52 4.29
CA LEU A 219 -9.44 1.98 3.69
C LEU A 219 -8.37 0.87 3.76
N TRP A 220 -8.25 0.21 4.91
CA TRP A 220 -7.35 -0.92 5.09
C TRP A 220 -7.69 -2.08 4.15
N ALA A 221 -8.97 -2.49 4.10
CA ALA A 221 -9.42 -3.65 3.29
C ALA A 221 -9.25 -3.41 1.78
N VAL A 222 -9.64 -2.22 1.30
CA VAL A 222 -9.43 -1.81 -0.10
C VAL A 222 -7.93 -1.75 -0.42
N GLY A 223 -7.11 -1.22 0.49
CA GLY A 223 -5.66 -1.20 0.35
C GLY A 223 -5.04 -2.57 0.13
N GLN A 224 -5.50 -3.60 0.87
CA GLN A 224 -5.05 -4.98 0.67
C GLN A 224 -5.42 -5.51 -0.72
N ALA A 225 -6.63 -5.24 -1.19
CA ALA A 225 -7.09 -5.68 -2.51
C ALA A 225 -6.32 -5.00 -3.66
N GLU A 226 -6.11 -3.69 -3.58
CA GLU A 226 -5.33 -2.94 -4.57
C GLU A 226 -3.84 -3.36 -4.56
N ALA A 227 -3.27 -3.70 -3.39
CA ALA A 227 -1.91 -4.20 -3.29
C ALA A 227 -1.75 -5.58 -3.95
N VAL A 228 -2.72 -6.51 -3.78
CA VAL A 228 -2.71 -7.80 -4.50
C VAL A 228 -2.83 -7.58 -6.00
N ALA A 229 -3.74 -6.69 -6.44
CA ALA A 229 -3.89 -6.36 -7.85
C ALA A 229 -2.59 -5.78 -8.44
N ARG A 230 -1.90 -4.90 -7.71
CA ARG A 230 -0.62 -4.30 -8.09
C ARG A 230 0.50 -5.36 -8.13
N ALA A 231 0.63 -6.19 -7.11
CA ALA A 231 1.64 -7.24 -7.04
C ALA A 231 1.57 -8.17 -8.25
N THR A 232 0.37 -8.64 -8.55
CA THR A 232 0.13 -9.57 -9.67
C THR A 232 0.25 -8.90 -11.04
N ASP A 233 -0.10 -7.62 -11.18
CA ASP A 233 0.14 -6.84 -12.39
C ASP A 233 1.65 -6.74 -12.68
N LEU A 234 2.43 -6.27 -11.71
CA LEU A 234 3.88 -6.11 -11.88
C LEU A 234 4.57 -7.45 -12.11
N PHE A 235 4.18 -8.49 -11.38
CA PHE A 235 4.73 -9.83 -11.55
C PHE A 235 4.41 -10.45 -12.91
N SER A 236 3.29 -10.09 -13.53
CA SER A 236 2.93 -10.54 -14.87
C SER A 236 3.74 -9.87 -15.99
N ARG A 237 4.52 -8.83 -15.69
CA ARG A 237 5.33 -8.08 -16.65
C ARG A 237 6.74 -8.66 -16.72
N PRO A 238 7.18 -9.20 -17.87
CA PRO A 238 8.50 -9.82 -17.98
C PRO A 238 9.66 -8.87 -17.66
N ASP A 239 9.54 -7.61 -18.05
CA ASP A 239 10.55 -6.55 -17.83
C ASP A 239 10.76 -6.19 -16.34
N LEU A 240 9.76 -6.42 -15.49
CA LEU A 240 9.84 -6.19 -14.06
C LEU A 240 10.01 -7.47 -13.23
N ALA A 241 9.54 -8.59 -13.77
CA ALA A 241 9.52 -9.85 -13.03
C ALA A 241 10.76 -10.73 -13.24
N THR A 242 11.69 -10.28 -14.08
CA THR A 242 12.94 -11.02 -14.34
C THR A 242 14.15 -10.10 -14.30
N GLU A 243 15.26 -10.64 -13.76
CA GLU A 243 16.59 -10.04 -13.81
C GLU A 243 17.51 -10.98 -14.60
N GLY A 244 17.71 -10.69 -15.89
CA GLY A 244 18.42 -11.58 -16.80
C GLY A 244 17.70 -12.92 -16.95
N VAL A 245 18.35 -14.03 -16.55
CA VAL A 245 17.77 -15.38 -16.59
C VAL A 245 17.08 -15.79 -15.29
N PHE A 246 17.14 -14.96 -14.27
CA PHE A 246 16.55 -15.23 -12.96
C PHE A 246 15.22 -14.48 -12.78
N PRO A 247 14.31 -14.95 -11.90
CA PRO A 247 13.20 -14.15 -11.48
C PRO A 247 13.68 -12.94 -10.67
N GLU A 248 12.96 -11.81 -10.72
CA GLU A 248 13.20 -10.67 -9.83
C GLU A 248 12.80 -11.05 -8.39
N PHE A 249 13.78 -11.15 -7.51
CA PHE A 249 13.60 -11.68 -6.16
C PHE A 249 12.82 -10.76 -5.22
N TYR A 250 12.55 -9.53 -5.61
CA TYR A 250 11.63 -8.64 -4.89
C TYR A 250 10.27 -9.29 -4.64
N PHE A 251 9.80 -10.11 -5.56
CA PHE A 251 8.48 -10.75 -5.49
C PHE A 251 8.41 -11.98 -4.58
N PHE A 252 9.49 -12.35 -3.92
CA PHE A 252 9.56 -13.57 -3.11
C PHE A 252 9.76 -13.29 -1.63
N ASP A 253 9.36 -14.24 -0.77
CA ASP A 253 9.54 -14.12 0.67
C ASP A 253 11.02 -14.06 1.06
N CYS A 254 11.39 -12.98 1.73
CA CYS A 254 12.78 -12.69 2.10
C CYS A 254 13.37 -13.77 3.01
N HIS A 255 12.59 -14.27 3.98
CA HIS A 255 13.07 -15.25 4.98
C HIS A 255 13.34 -16.62 4.36
N SER A 256 12.75 -16.93 3.21
CA SER A 256 13.05 -18.19 2.51
C SER A 256 14.54 -18.33 2.13
N CYS A 257 15.21 -17.20 1.90
CA CYS A 257 16.65 -17.13 1.59
C CYS A 257 17.47 -16.47 2.72
N HIS A 258 16.98 -15.37 3.28
CA HIS A 258 17.65 -14.60 4.34
C HIS A 258 17.29 -15.13 5.74
N ARG A 259 17.80 -16.30 6.06
CA ARG A 259 17.60 -16.95 7.37
C ARG A 259 18.89 -17.59 7.84
N PRO A 260 19.07 -17.76 9.17
CA PRO A 260 20.15 -18.59 9.68
C PRO A 260 20.03 -20.03 9.16
N ILE A 261 21.12 -20.59 8.63
CA ILE A 261 21.17 -22.02 8.29
C ILE A 261 21.47 -22.78 9.58
N THR A 262 20.44 -23.27 10.21
CA THR A 262 20.54 -24.07 11.43
C THR A 262 19.77 -25.36 11.27
N ASP A 263 20.20 -26.42 11.98
CA ASP A 263 19.49 -27.71 12.04
C ASP A 263 18.42 -27.74 13.15
N GLY A 264 17.99 -26.58 13.63
CA GLY A 264 16.99 -26.45 14.70
C GLY A 264 15.57 -26.87 14.28
N PRO A 265 14.68 -27.11 15.25
CA PRO A 265 13.29 -27.52 15.01
C PRO A 265 12.45 -26.51 14.25
N ASP A 266 12.88 -25.27 14.17
CA ASP A 266 12.20 -24.17 13.45
C ASP A 266 12.58 -24.09 11.95
N ARG A 267 13.32 -25.08 11.44
CA ARG A 267 13.77 -25.18 10.04
C ARG A 267 12.64 -25.38 9.02
N ARG A 268 11.40 -25.53 9.46
CA ARG A 268 10.27 -25.83 8.57
C ARG A 268 10.06 -24.70 7.56
N LEU A 269 10.10 -25.05 6.29
CA LEU A 269 9.79 -24.15 5.19
C LEU A 269 8.27 -23.89 5.12
N THR A 270 7.87 -22.72 4.67
CA THR A 270 6.45 -22.32 4.59
C THR A 270 5.61 -23.32 3.80
N PHE A 271 6.15 -23.90 2.72
CA PHE A 271 5.43 -24.89 1.89
C PHE A 271 5.11 -26.19 2.65
N GLU A 272 5.92 -26.58 3.65
CA GLU A 272 5.65 -27.76 4.48
C GLU A 272 4.49 -27.53 5.47
N THR A 273 4.13 -26.29 5.68
CA THR A 273 3.29 -25.88 6.79
C THR A 273 1.95 -25.28 6.38
N ASN A 274 1.78 -24.83 5.12
CA ASN A 274 0.55 -24.21 4.66
C ASN A 274 -0.06 -24.95 3.45
N PRO A 275 -0.95 -25.94 3.66
CA PRO A 275 -1.56 -26.71 2.58
C PRO A 275 -2.54 -25.89 1.70
N GLN A 276 -2.92 -24.68 2.12
CA GLN A 276 -3.75 -23.78 1.31
C GLN A 276 -2.93 -22.94 0.33
N ARG A 277 -1.61 -22.98 0.46
CA ARG A 277 -0.65 -22.31 -0.41
C ARG A 277 0.32 -23.39 -0.91
N PRO A 278 -0.04 -24.10 -1.97
CA PRO A 278 0.85 -25.12 -2.53
C PRO A 278 2.07 -24.40 -3.12
N ILE A 279 3.22 -24.57 -2.49
CA ILE A 279 4.49 -24.03 -2.97
C ILE A 279 5.27 -25.22 -3.49
N PRO A 280 5.60 -25.26 -4.80
CA PRO A 280 6.35 -26.37 -5.39
C PRO A 280 7.72 -26.52 -4.71
N PHE A 281 8.16 -27.78 -4.53
CA PHE A 281 9.46 -28.06 -3.93
C PHE A 281 10.59 -27.40 -4.73
N GLY A 282 11.47 -26.67 -4.04
CA GLY A 282 12.61 -25.99 -4.66
C GLY A 282 12.29 -24.59 -5.19
N GLN A 283 11.02 -24.16 -5.15
CA GLN A 283 10.64 -22.78 -5.50
C GLN A 283 10.63 -21.89 -4.25
N PRO A 284 11.15 -20.67 -4.30
CA PRO A 284 10.95 -19.71 -3.23
C PRO A 284 9.46 -19.32 -3.16
N PRO A 285 8.87 -19.17 -1.95
CA PRO A 285 7.52 -18.70 -1.79
C PRO A 285 7.35 -17.30 -2.36
N PHE A 286 6.26 -17.06 -3.11
CA PHE A 286 5.89 -15.71 -3.51
C PHE A 286 5.61 -14.84 -2.26
N ASN A 287 5.93 -13.54 -2.35
CA ASN A 287 5.60 -12.58 -1.30
C ASN A 287 4.09 -12.30 -1.30
N ASP A 288 3.34 -13.13 -0.63
CA ASP A 288 1.89 -13.08 -0.61
C ASP A 288 1.29 -12.45 0.65
N GLU A 289 2.04 -11.56 1.29
CA GLU A 289 1.62 -10.83 2.50
C GLU A 289 0.21 -10.22 2.38
N ASN A 290 -0.07 -9.56 1.26
CA ASN A 290 -1.39 -8.96 1.01
C ASN A 290 -2.44 -10.00 0.58
N ILE A 291 -2.04 -11.10 -0.08
CA ILE A 291 -2.94 -12.23 -0.41
C ILE A 291 -3.47 -12.86 0.87
N ILE A 292 -2.62 -13.10 1.87
CA ILE A 292 -3.00 -13.64 3.19
C ILE A 292 -4.01 -12.72 3.88
N MET A 293 -3.75 -11.42 3.87
CA MET A 293 -4.65 -10.44 4.49
C MET A 293 -5.98 -10.34 3.72
N LEU A 294 -5.92 -10.29 2.39
CA LEU A 294 -7.13 -10.20 1.56
C LEU A 294 -8.00 -11.46 1.66
N ASP A 295 -7.42 -12.64 1.83
CA ASP A 295 -8.19 -13.85 2.08
C ASP A 295 -8.95 -13.78 3.43
N ALA A 296 -8.32 -13.22 4.48
CA ALA A 296 -9.01 -12.97 5.74
C ALA A 296 -10.15 -11.94 5.59
N VAL A 297 -9.87 -10.84 4.88
CA VAL A 297 -10.89 -9.81 4.55
C VAL A 297 -12.05 -10.41 3.77
N SER A 298 -11.77 -11.19 2.73
CA SER A 298 -12.82 -11.76 1.88
C SER A 298 -13.77 -12.65 2.67
N GLN A 299 -13.25 -13.43 3.62
CA GLN A 299 -14.07 -14.28 4.47
C GLN A 299 -14.96 -13.47 5.43
N ALA A 300 -14.42 -12.43 6.05
CA ALA A 300 -15.16 -11.62 7.01
C ALA A 300 -16.15 -10.67 6.32
N LEU A 301 -15.71 -9.99 5.25
CA LEU A 301 -16.37 -8.80 4.74
C LEU A 301 -16.99 -8.97 3.34
N ALA A 302 -16.60 -10.01 2.59
CA ALA A 302 -17.12 -10.31 1.26
C ALA A 302 -17.26 -11.82 1.03
N PRO A 303 -18.00 -12.56 1.89
CA PRO A 303 -18.01 -14.03 1.90
C PRO A 303 -18.46 -14.66 0.58
N THR A 304 -19.30 -13.98 -0.20
CA THR A 304 -19.76 -14.44 -1.52
C THR A 304 -18.65 -14.51 -2.56
N ARG A 305 -17.52 -13.80 -2.34
CA ARG A 305 -16.34 -13.79 -3.22
C ARG A 305 -15.16 -14.57 -2.66
N ALA A 306 -15.22 -14.97 -1.40
CA ALA A 306 -14.08 -15.58 -0.70
C ALA A 306 -13.56 -16.85 -1.39
N GLU A 307 -14.45 -17.72 -1.87
CA GLU A 307 -14.01 -18.95 -2.54
C GLU A 307 -13.41 -18.71 -3.93
N ALA A 308 -13.95 -17.78 -4.71
CA ALA A 308 -13.40 -17.40 -6.01
C ALA A 308 -11.97 -16.84 -5.85
N PHE A 309 -11.77 -15.92 -4.90
CA PHE A 309 -10.45 -15.37 -4.60
C PHE A 309 -9.47 -16.46 -4.12
N ARG A 310 -9.91 -17.34 -3.23
CA ARG A 310 -9.08 -18.44 -2.71
C ARG A 310 -8.70 -19.43 -3.81
N SER A 311 -9.62 -19.72 -4.73
CA SER A 311 -9.36 -20.58 -5.89
C SER A 311 -8.34 -19.94 -6.83
N ALA A 312 -8.47 -18.64 -7.11
CA ALA A 312 -7.51 -17.91 -7.93
C ALA A 312 -6.12 -17.85 -7.26
N SER A 313 -6.06 -17.64 -5.94
CA SER A 313 -4.81 -17.66 -5.17
C SER A 313 -4.12 -19.04 -5.23
N ARG A 314 -4.87 -20.13 -5.02
CA ARG A 314 -4.29 -21.48 -5.18
C ARG A 314 -3.77 -21.71 -6.60
N GLY A 315 -4.57 -21.37 -7.61
CA GLY A 315 -4.16 -21.52 -9.01
C GLY A 315 -2.90 -20.71 -9.35
N PHE A 316 -2.72 -19.54 -8.74
CA PHE A 316 -1.49 -18.75 -8.89
C PHE A 316 -0.28 -19.46 -8.30
N HIS A 317 -0.38 -20.00 -7.09
CA HIS A 317 0.71 -20.77 -6.47
C HIS A 317 1.01 -22.06 -7.22
N ASP A 318 -0.03 -22.79 -7.68
CA ASP A 318 0.13 -24.02 -8.47
C ASP A 318 0.81 -23.76 -9.83
N ALA A 319 0.65 -22.56 -10.38
CA ALA A 319 1.26 -22.21 -11.66
C ALA A 319 2.75 -21.86 -11.57
N MET A 320 3.29 -21.63 -10.38
CA MET A 320 4.66 -21.11 -10.18
C MET A 320 5.77 -22.02 -10.75
N ASP A 321 5.52 -23.33 -10.90
CA ASP A 321 6.45 -24.29 -11.51
C ASP A 321 6.09 -24.70 -12.96
N GLN A 322 4.99 -24.15 -13.52
CA GLN A 322 4.48 -24.57 -14.83
C GLN A 322 5.02 -23.75 -16.00
N GLY A 323 5.85 -22.76 -15.72
CA GLY A 323 6.45 -21.88 -16.72
C GLY A 323 5.71 -20.54 -16.85
N ARG A 324 6.39 -19.59 -17.51
CA ARG A 324 6.00 -18.18 -17.54
C ARG A 324 4.58 -17.92 -18.07
N PRO A 325 4.11 -18.49 -19.19
CA PRO A 325 2.77 -18.23 -19.69
C PRO A 325 1.66 -18.64 -18.72
N GLN A 326 1.84 -19.76 -18.00
CA GLN A 326 0.88 -20.28 -17.03
C GLN A 326 0.83 -19.37 -15.81
N VAL A 327 1.99 -18.95 -15.32
CA VAL A 327 2.10 -18.00 -14.20
C VAL A 327 1.44 -16.67 -14.54
N GLU A 328 1.68 -16.11 -15.72
CA GLU A 328 1.07 -14.84 -16.17
C GLU A 328 -0.46 -14.95 -16.27
N ALA A 329 -0.97 -16.05 -16.82
CA ALA A 329 -2.41 -16.29 -16.89
C ALA A 329 -3.03 -16.37 -15.49
N ALA A 330 -2.40 -17.09 -14.57
CA ALA A 330 -2.86 -17.24 -13.18
C ALA A 330 -2.74 -15.92 -12.39
N ALA A 331 -1.67 -15.15 -12.58
CA ALA A 331 -1.51 -13.81 -11.98
C ALA A 331 -2.62 -12.86 -12.45
N ASN A 332 -2.96 -12.89 -13.75
CA ASN A 332 -4.06 -12.09 -14.30
C ASN A 332 -5.43 -12.49 -13.73
N ALA A 333 -5.66 -13.79 -13.51
CA ALA A 333 -6.89 -14.29 -12.87
C ALA A 333 -6.97 -13.79 -11.41
N LEU A 334 -5.89 -13.90 -10.64
CA LEU A 334 -5.84 -13.41 -9.26
C LEU A 334 -6.00 -11.89 -9.19
N ARG A 335 -5.38 -11.14 -10.13
CA ARG A 335 -5.57 -9.69 -10.27
C ARG A 335 -7.04 -9.32 -10.47
N SER A 336 -7.73 -10.06 -11.35
CA SER A 336 -9.15 -9.84 -11.63
C SER A 336 -10.00 -10.03 -10.38
N GLU A 337 -9.79 -11.09 -9.61
CA GLU A 337 -10.53 -11.33 -8.37
C GLU A 337 -10.21 -10.28 -7.29
N ALA A 338 -8.95 -9.85 -7.16
CA ALA A 338 -8.58 -8.77 -6.26
C ALA A 338 -9.26 -7.44 -6.63
N ALA A 339 -9.33 -7.09 -7.92
CA ALA A 339 -10.02 -5.89 -8.38
C ALA A 339 -11.53 -5.94 -8.12
N GLN A 340 -12.16 -7.11 -8.28
CA GLN A 340 -13.57 -7.30 -7.94
C GLN A 340 -13.82 -7.21 -6.42
N LEU A 341 -12.91 -7.73 -5.60
CA LEU A 341 -12.94 -7.55 -4.14
C LEU A 341 -12.76 -6.09 -3.76
N SER A 342 -11.80 -5.37 -4.37
CA SER A 342 -11.61 -3.94 -4.14
C SER A 342 -12.90 -3.16 -4.38
N SER A 343 -13.59 -3.43 -5.50
CA SER A 343 -14.87 -2.77 -5.82
C SER A 343 -15.98 -3.11 -4.82
N ALA A 344 -16.10 -4.38 -4.42
CA ALA A 344 -17.09 -4.81 -3.45
C ALA A 344 -16.84 -4.20 -2.05
N LEU A 345 -15.57 -4.15 -1.64
CA LEU A 345 -15.15 -3.57 -0.36
C LEU A 345 -15.31 -2.04 -0.36
N ALA A 346 -15.02 -1.36 -1.46
CA ALA A 346 -15.23 0.09 -1.57
C ALA A 346 -16.70 0.50 -1.50
N ALA A 347 -17.61 -0.34 -2.01
CA ALA A 347 -19.05 -0.08 -2.00
C ALA A 347 -19.77 -0.47 -0.70
N ARG A 348 -19.08 -1.14 0.22
CA ARG A 348 -19.67 -1.65 1.47
C ARG A 348 -19.70 -0.57 2.55
N SER A 349 -20.75 -0.58 3.40
CA SER A 349 -20.76 0.14 4.67
C SER A 349 -20.11 -0.69 5.77
N TYR A 350 -19.38 -0.03 6.66
CA TYR A 350 -18.58 -0.64 7.72
C TYR A 350 -19.05 -0.25 9.10
N GLY A 351 -18.82 -1.12 10.08
CA GLY A 351 -19.16 -0.86 11.47
C GLY A 351 -19.39 -2.14 12.27
N GLY A 352 -20.06 -2.03 13.40
CA GLY A 352 -20.42 -3.18 14.23
C GLY A 352 -19.20 -3.99 14.68
N ASN A 353 -19.11 -5.23 14.25
CA ASN A 353 -18.06 -6.17 14.62
C ASN A 353 -17.03 -6.43 13.50
N ASP A 354 -17.10 -5.71 12.39
CA ASP A 354 -16.27 -5.97 11.20
C ASP A 354 -14.76 -6.08 11.53
N ALA A 355 -14.22 -5.10 12.23
CA ALA A 355 -12.80 -5.12 12.62
C ALA A 355 -12.49 -6.28 13.57
N PHE A 356 -13.35 -6.62 14.53
CA PHE A 356 -13.16 -7.76 15.41
C PHE A 356 -13.13 -9.08 14.65
N GLU A 357 -13.99 -9.25 13.65
CA GLU A 357 -14.05 -10.48 12.84
C GLU A 357 -12.80 -10.64 11.99
N VAL A 358 -12.36 -9.57 11.33
CA VAL A 358 -11.11 -9.59 10.55
C VAL A 358 -9.90 -9.91 11.45
N ILE A 359 -9.78 -9.24 12.61
CA ILE A 359 -8.70 -9.50 13.57
C ILE A 359 -8.71 -10.96 14.03
N ALA A 360 -9.89 -11.51 14.33
CA ALA A 360 -10.00 -12.90 14.78
C ALA A 360 -9.55 -13.91 13.69
N ILE A 361 -9.93 -13.67 12.43
CA ILE A 361 -9.51 -14.53 11.31
C ILE A 361 -8.01 -14.42 11.06
N ILE A 362 -7.45 -13.20 11.03
CA ILE A 362 -6.00 -12.99 10.88
C ILE A 362 -5.26 -13.72 12.01
N GLY A 363 -5.68 -13.49 13.27
CA GLY A 363 -5.07 -14.12 14.44
C GLY A 363 -5.13 -15.63 14.38
N GLY A 364 -6.30 -16.21 14.08
CA GLY A 364 -6.47 -17.66 13.99
C GLY A 364 -5.57 -18.33 12.96
N ARG A 365 -5.23 -17.63 11.88
CA ARG A 365 -4.33 -18.12 10.83
C ARG A 365 -2.87 -17.93 11.15
N THR A 366 -2.49 -16.71 11.49
CA THR A 366 -1.08 -16.33 11.61
C THR A 366 -0.45 -16.76 12.93
N THR A 367 -1.26 -17.07 13.95
CA THR A 367 -0.78 -17.68 15.19
C THR A 367 -0.74 -19.21 15.16
N ASN A 368 -1.18 -19.84 14.05
CA ASN A 368 -1.07 -21.28 13.89
C ASN A 368 0.41 -21.72 13.91
N PRO A 369 0.76 -22.82 14.61
CA PRO A 369 2.15 -23.32 14.65
C PRO A 369 2.77 -23.62 13.28
N ARG A 370 1.93 -23.87 12.29
CA ARG A 370 2.37 -24.09 10.90
C ARG A 370 2.65 -22.80 10.12
N PHE A 371 2.28 -21.64 10.63
CA PHE A 371 2.50 -20.37 9.95
C PHE A 371 3.92 -19.85 10.25
N THR A 372 4.78 -19.80 9.26
CA THR A 372 6.18 -19.40 9.35
C THR A 372 6.57 -18.34 8.33
N ASP A 373 5.58 -17.72 7.69
CA ASP A 373 5.76 -16.68 6.70
C ASP A 373 6.19 -15.36 7.35
N TYR A 374 7.37 -14.87 6.99
CA TYR A 374 7.92 -13.63 7.54
C TYR A 374 7.11 -12.41 7.08
N THR A 375 6.87 -12.30 5.77
CA THR A 375 6.20 -11.13 5.20
C THR A 375 4.74 -11.06 5.62
N GLY A 376 4.05 -12.21 5.62
CA GLY A 376 2.70 -12.34 6.15
C GLY A 376 2.61 -12.04 7.65
N SER A 377 3.64 -12.39 8.44
CA SER A 377 3.70 -12.04 9.87
C SER A 377 3.83 -10.53 10.07
N ALA A 378 4.67 -9.86 9.29
CA ALA A 378 4.84 -8.41 9.34
C ALA A 378 3.53 -7.69 8.99
N GLN A 379 2.84 -8.12 7.92
CA GLN A 379 1.53 -7.56 7.56
C GLN A 379 0.46 -7.85 8.62
N ALA A 380 0.47 -9.03 9.23
CA ALA A 380 -0.49 -9.36 10.28
C ALA A 380 -0.38 -8.48 11.52
N VAL A 381 0.85 -8.13 11.94
CA VAL A 381 1.04 -7.18 13.06
C VAL A 381 0.49 -5.80 12.67
N MET A 382 0.83 -5.30 11.48
CA MET A 382 0.32 -4.00 11.00
C MET A 382 -1.21 -4.00 10.88
N ALA A 383 -1.79 -5.08 10.35
CA ALA A 383 -3.24 -5.23 10.23
C ALA A 383 -3.94 -5.18 11.59
N VAL A 384 -3.44 -5.96 12.57
CA VAL A 384 -4.03 -5.98 13.93
C VAL A 384 -3.88 -4.62 14.60
N ASP A 385 -2.75 -3.94 14.46
CA ASP A 385 -2.53 -2.60 15.00
C ASP A 385 -3.48 -1.56 14.37
N THR A 386 -3.57 -1.55 13.05
CA THR A 386 -4.47 -0.65 12.29
C THR A 386 -5.92 -0.88 12.66
N LEU A 387 -6.38 -2.13 12.67
CA LEU A 387 -7.76 -2.47 13.01
C LEU A 387 -8.08 -2.22 14.49
N LEU A 388 -7.13 -2.37 15.41
CA LEU A 388 -7.27 -1.95 16.80
C LEU A 388 -7.50 -0.43 16.91
N ASN A 389 -6.75 0.36 16.14
CA ASN A 389 -6.95 1.81 16.09
C ASN A 389 -8.30 2.18 15.43
N ALA A 390 -8.74 1.41 14.42
CA ALA A 390 -10.06 1.57 13.82
C ALA A 390 -11.19 1.36 14.87
N LEU A 391 -11.09 0.33 15.71
CA LEU A 391 -12.03 0.09 16.81
C LEU A 391 -12.09 1.26 17.80
N VAL A 392 -10.96 1.90 18.07
CA VAL A 392 -10.92 3.13 18.92
C VAL A 392 -11.63 4.28 18.20
N ARG A 393 -11.32 4.53 16.93
CA ARG A 393 -11.96 5.60 16.13
C ARG A 393 -13.47 5.41 15.98
N GLN A 394 -13.93 4.17 15.86
CA GLN A 394 -15.35 3.81 15.82
C GLN A 394 -16.03 3.84 17.21
N GLY A 395 -15.31 4.16 18.28
CA GLY A 395 -15.84 4.16 19.66
C GLY A 395 -16.21 2.78 20.20
N ARG A 396 -15.72 1.70 19.56
CA ARG A 396 -16.01 0.31 19.95
C ARG A 396 -15.19 -0.11 21.18
N ILE A 397 -14.00 0.43 21.32
CA ILE A 397 -13.13 0.25 22.48
C ILE A 397 -12.57 1.59 22.95
N THR A 398 -12.18 1.67 24.22
CA THR A 398 -11.57 2.88 24.75
C THR A 398 -10.08 2.96 24.41
N VAL A 399 -9.53 4.18 24.40
CA VAL A 399 -8.07 4.42 24.26
C VAL A 399 -7.29 3.68 25.35
N GLY A 400 -7.82 3.64 26.60
CA GLY A 400 -7.18 2.92 27.70
C GLY A 400 -7.10 1.41 27.48
N ALA A 401 -8.16 0.79 26.95
CA ALA A 401 -8.16 -0.62 26.59
C ALA A 401 -7.14 -0.93 25.48
N ALA A 402 -7.08 -0.10 24.43
CA ALA A 402 -6.08 -0.23 23.37
C ALA A 402 -4.65 -0.07 23.90
N ALA A 403 -4.40 0.88 24.80
CA ALA A 403 -3.09 1.08 25.44
C ALA A 403 -2.62 -0.17 26.20
N GLY A 404 -3.54 -0.88 26.88
CA GLY A 404 -3.25 -2.14 27.57
C GLY A 404 -2.75 -3.28 26.66
N ILE A 405 -3.06 -3.21 25.36
CA ILE A 405 -2.68 -4.23 24.35
C ILE A 405 -1.36 -3.85 23.65
N ARG A 406 -0.96 -2.59 23.71
CA ARG A 406 0.20 -2.04 22.98
C ARG A 406 1.51 -2.80 23.23
N ALA A 407 1.74 -3.28 24.43
CA ALA A 407 2.96 -4.02 24.76
C ALA A 407 3.09 -5.33 23.96
N ASP A 408 1.99 -6.06 23.75
CA ASP A 408 1.97 -7.29 22.95
C ASP A 408 2.19 -6.99 21.46
N ILE A 409 1.53 -5.96 20.93
CA ILE A 409 1.75 -5.50 19.56
C ILE A 409 3.21 -5.10 19.32
N ASN A 410 3.81 -4.34 20.24
CA ASN A 410 5.21 -3.95 20.14
C ASN A 410 6.16 -5.17 20.16
N ARG A 411 5.87 -6.19 20.98
CA ARG A 411 6.63 -7.45 20.97
C ARG A 411 6.49 -8.21 19.63
N ALA A 412 5.29 -8.21 19.06
CA ALA A 412 5.07 -8.81 17.75
C ALA A 412 5.86 -8.08 16.65
N TYR A 413 5.90 -6.74 16.64
CA TYR A 413 6.76 -5.97 15.75
C TYR A 413 8.25 -6.30 15.93
N GLN A 414 8.73 -6.46 17.16
CA GLN A 414 10.13 -6.83 17.40
C GLN A 414 10.46 -8.22 16.83
N ALA A 415 9.52 -9.17 16.89
CA ALA A 415 9.71 -10.51 16.37
C ALA A 415 9.79 -10.56 14.83
N VAL A 416 9.29 -9.55 14.13
CA VAL A 416 9.29 -9.42 12.66
C VAL A 416 10.17 -8.29 12.16
N ARG A 417 11.17 -7.87 12.93
CA ARG A 417 11.99 -6.68 12.64
C ARG A 417 12.79 -6.81 11.33
N SER A 418 13.34 -7.98 11.07
CA SER A 418 14.06 -8.27 9.82
C SER A 418 13.96 -9.76 9.50
N PRO A 419 14.13 -10.16 8.24
CA PRO A 419 14.06 -11.58 7.86
C PRO A 419 15.12 -12.43 8.59
N GLU A 420 16.33 -11.90 8.84
CA GLU A 420 17.39 -12.60 9.53
C GLU A 420 17.10 -12.82 11.02
N SER A 421 16.36 -11.90 11.63
CA SER A 421 16.01 -11.93 13.06
C SER A 421 14.58 -12.42 13.33
N TYR A 422 13.87 -12.87 12.31
CA TYR A 422 12.49 -13.32 12.43
C TYR A 422 12.36 -14.47 13.43
N ASN A 423 11.49 -14.31 14.41
CA ASN A 423 11.20 -15.31 15.43
C ASN A 423 9.71 -15.69 15.41
N PRO A 424 9.34 -16.76 14.67
CA PRO A 424 7.93 -17.15 14.52
C PRO A 424 7.26 -17.55 15.84
N GLY A 425 8.00 -18.12 16.78
CA GLY A 425 7.47 -18.49 18.11
C GLY A 425 7.09 -17.26 18.93
N GLN A 426 8.00 -16.29 19.01
CA GLN A 426 7.76 -15.03 19.72
C GLN A 426 6.64 -14.21 19.05
N PHE A 427 6.63 -14.15 17.72
CA PHE A 427 5.56 -13.49 16.95
C PHE A 427 4.19 -14.09 17.30
N ARG A 428 4.03 -15.43 17.16
CA ARG A 428 2.76 -16.10 17.42
C ARG A 428 2.28 -15.90 18.85
N SER A 429 3.17 -15.96 19.82
CA SER A 429 2.83 -15.72 21.24
C SER A 429 2.35 -14.29 21.46
N ALA A 430 3.10 -13.31 20.98
CA ALA A 430 2.79 -11.89 21.18
C ALA A 430 1.50 -11.50 20.43
N LEU A 431 1.38 -11.84 19.15
CA LEU A 431 0.18 -11.53 18.37
C LEU A 431 -1.05 -12.26 18.91
N GLY A 432 -0.90 -13.54 19.32
CA GLY A 432 -1.98 -14.31 19.93
C GLY A 432 -2.51 -13.69 21.21
N ASN A 433 -1.62 -13.17 22.09
CA ASN A 433 -2.02 -12.43 23.28
C ASN A 433 -2.80 -11.16 22.92
N ALA A 434 -2.32 -10.36 21.96
CA ALA A 434 -2.99 -9.15 21.50
C ALA A 434 -4.39 -9.48 20.93
N VAL A 435 -4.49 -10.43 20.02
CA VAL A 435 -5.77 -10.87 19.41
C VAL A 435 -6.74 -11.41 20.46
N GLY A 436 -6.25 -12.21 21.40
CA GLY A 436 -7.06 -12.71 22.52
C GLY A 436 -7.56 -11.59 23.44
N ALA A 437 -6.72 -10.59 23.70
CA ALA A 437 -7.13 -9.41 24.48
C ALA A 437 -8.18 -8.58 23.75
N ILE A 438 -8.01 -8.34 22.44
CA ILE A 438 -8.99 -7.63 21.61
C ILE A 438 -10.33 -8.40 21.59
N GLY A 439 -10.29 -9.72 21.41
CA GLY A 439 -11.49 -10.55 21.38
C GLY A 439 -12.33 -10.49 22.66
N ARG A 440 -11.72 -10.26 23.81
CA ARG A 440 -12.42 -10.07 25.09
C ARG A 440 -13.11 -8.71 25.24
N LEU A 441 -12.81 -7.75 24.35
CA LEU A 441 -13.45 -6.42 24.33
C LEU A 441 -14.65 -6.35 23.38
N ARG A 442 -14.92 -7.41 22.63
CA ARG A 442 -16.09 -7.54 21.75
C ARG A 442 -17.36 -7.71 22.57
#